data_96d92fe85c59ca82108a8bf1363aa113
#
_entry.id   96d92fe85c59ca82108a8bf1363aa113
#
_cell.length_a   1.000
_cell.length_b   1.000
_cell.length_c   1.000
_cell.angle_alpha   90.00
_cell.angle_beta   90.00
_cell.angle_gamma   90.00
#
_symmetry.space_group_name_H-M   'P 1'
#
loop_
_entity.id
_entity.type
_entity.pdbx_description
1 polymer ?
#
loop_
_entity_poly.entity_id
_entity_poly.type
_entity_poly.pdbx_seq_one_letter_code
_entity_poly.pdbx_strand_id
1 'polypeptide(L)'
;MKAVTEVAESGKKILVISDDAYFGLFYEDETEKESLFTYLCDAHENILAVKGDAATKEEMVWGFRIGFVTYGGKAFDKKALDALEKKTLGAVRCTVSNCDRPGQSLLLHAMRDGKHYEDDKKYLFDTMNERYTIMKKAVERHSESAVLKAYPFNSGYFMAFDTTGHSAEELRLHLLEKYSIGAINIMGRTLRLAFCSVEKDKIDDLVDTVYRGAEELWN
;
A
#
# COMPACT_ATOMS: atom_id res chain seq x y z
N MET A 1 13.77 -12.10 -3.95
CA MET A 1 13.89 -13.48 -4.48
C MET A 1 15.14 -14.20 -3.96
N LYS A 2 16.38 -13.76 -4.24
CA LYS A 2 17.62 -14.47 -3.90
C LYS A 2 17.67 -15.00 -2.45
N ALA A 3 17.48 -14.14 -1.45
CA ALA A 3 17.53 -14.54 -0.04
C ALA A 3 16.49 -15.62 0.33
N VAL A 4 15.27 -15.53 -0.21
CA VAL A 4 14.22 -16.53 0.02
C VAL A 4 14.60 -17.88 -0.59
N THR A 5 15.14 -17.88 -1.81
CA THR A 5 15.56 -19.09 -2.50
C THR A 5 16.72 -19.76 -1.78
N GLU A 6 17.75 -19.03 -1.37
CA GLU A 6 18.89 -19.56 -0.59
C GLU A 6 18.45 -20.26 0.71
N VAL A 7 17.48 -19.66 1.43
CA VAL A 7 16.93 -20.30 2.63
C VAL A 7 16.14 -21.58 2.30
N ALA A 8 15.38 -21.58 1.20
CA ALA A 8 14.65 -22.77 0.75
C ALA A 8 15.59 -23.90 0.32
N GLU A 9 16.68 -23.58 -0.40
CA GLU A 9 17.74 -24.51 -0.82
C GLU A 9 18.47 -25.14 0.37
N SER A 10 18.53 -24.45 1.52
CA SER A 10 19.07 -25.04 2.75
C SER A 10 18.16 -26.11 3.39
N GLY A 11 17.06 -26.49 2.72
CA GLY A 11 16.09 -27.49 3.17
C GLY A 11 15.00 -26.98 4.10
N LYS A 12 14.93 -25.66 4.35
CA LYS A 12 13.89 -25.06 5.19
C LYS A 12 12.61 -24.84 4.40
N LYS A 13 11.47 -25.19 4.99
CA LYS A 13 10.15 -24.86 4.46
C LYS A 13 9.80 -23.43 4.84
N ILE A 14 9.43 -22.63 3.84
CA ILE A 14 9.17 -21.20 3.99
C ILE A 14 7.74 -20.90 3.53
N LEU A 15 7.04 -20.11 4.32
CA LEU A 15 5.82 -19.43 3.91
C LEU A 15 6.19 -17.97 3.67
N VAL A 16 5.89 -17.46 2.46
CA VAL A 16 6.10 -16.05 2.09
C VAL A 16 4.75 -15.42 1.83
N ILE A 17 4.46 -14.35 2.56
CA ILE A 17 3.22 -13.57 2.36
C ILE A 17 3.59 -12.29 1.63
N SER A 18 3.02 -12.08 0.44
CA SER A 18 3.06 -10.82 -0.30
C SER A 18 1.80 -10.02 0.02
N ASP A 19 1.99 -8.85 0.62
CA ASP A 19 0.89 -7.89 0.86
C ASP A 19 0.80 -6.95 -0.34
N ASP A 20 -0.10 -7.28 -1.26
CA ASP A 20 -0.32 -6.57 -2.51
C ASP A 20 -1.52 -5.60 -2.44
N ALA A 21 -1.85 -5.12 -1.24
CA ALA A 21 -3.01 -4.24 -1.02
C ALA A 21 -2.99 -2.93 -1.85
N TYR A 22 -1.83 -2.53 -2.37
CA TYR A 22 -1.64 -1.36 -3.24
C TYR A 22 -1.21 -1.72 -4.66
N PHE A 23 -1.30 -2.98 -5.02
CA PHE A 23 -0.93 -3.44 -6.36
C PHE A 23 -1.72 -2.67 -7.44
N GLY A 24 -1.07 -2.37 -8.57
CA GLY A 24 -1.69 -1.61 -9.68
C GLY A 24 -1.59 -0.08 -9.57
N LEU A 25 -1.25 0.48 -8.40
CA LEU A 25 -1.10 1.93 -8.21
C LEU A 25 0.36 2.36 -8.35
N PHE A 26 0.94 2.13 -9.53
CA PHE A 26 2.32 2.47 -9.86
C PHE A 26 2.36 3.74 -10.68
N TYR A 27 3.13 4.74 -10.25
CA TYR A 27 3.19 6.06 -10.89
C TYR A 27 4.50 6.30 -11.67
N GLU A 28 5.46 5.37 -11.56
CA GLU A 28 6.76 5.44 -12.26
C GLU A 28 6.95 4.22 -13.16
N ASP A 29 7.53 4.43 -14.34
CA ASP A 29 7.67 3.37 -15.35
C ASP A 29 8.65 2.27 -14.92
N GLU A 30 9.68 2.62 -14.13
CA GLU A 30 10.67 1.68 -13.61
C GLU A 30 10.15 0.81 -12.46
N THR A 31 8.95 1.07 -11.94
CA THR A 31 8.36 0.24 -10.89
C THR A 31 8.05 -1.15 -11.42
N GLU A 32 8.46 -2.20 -10.67
CA GLU A 32 8.10 -3.58 -10.98
C GLU A 32 6.58 -3.75 -11.02
N LYS A 33 6.05 -4.26 -12.14
CA LYS A 33 4.61 -4.38 -12.41
C LYS A 33 4.07 -5.79 -12.19
N GLU A 34 4.97 -6.73 -11.86
CA GLU A 34 4.60 -8.09 -11.49
C GLU A 34 4.64 -8.27 -9.98
N SER A 35 3.65 -8.95 -9.44
CA SER A 35 3.64 -9.30 -8.03
C SER A 35 4.79 -10.24 -7.67
N LEU A 36 5.40 -10.05 -6.51
CA LEU A 36 6.37 -10.98 -5.94
C LEU A 36 5.83 -12.42 -5.87
N PHE A 37 4.51 -12.55 -5.68
CA PHE A 37 3.82 -13.85 -5.68
C PHE A 37 4.07 -14.65 -6.95
N THR A 38 4.05 -14.01 -8.13
CA THR A 38 4.29 -14.66 -9.44
C THR A 38 5.65 -15.35 -9.46
N TYR A 39 6.69 -14.67 -8.99
CA TYR A 39 8.04 -15.22 -8.95
C TYR A 39 8.22 -16.31 -7.88
N LEU A 40 7.48 -16.23 -6.77
CA LEU A 40 7.58 -17.20 -5.68
C LEU A 40 6.92 -18.53 -6.02
N CYS A 41 5.86 -18.55 -6.83
CA CYS A 41 5.10 -19.75 -7.16
C CYS A 41 5.95 -20.85 -7.78
N ASP A 42 6.93 -20.50 -8.59
CA ASP A 42 7.79 -21.46 -9.30
C ASP A 42 9.24 -21.51 -8.79
N ALA A 43 9.56 -20.75 -7.73
CA ALA A 43 10.93 -20.57 -7.28
C ALA A 43 11.55 -21.84 -6.67
N HIS A 44 10.88 -22.49 -5.74
CA HIS A 44 11.42 -23.68 -5.04
C HIS A 44 10.30 -24.52 -4.39
N GLU A 45 10.49 -25.85 -4.30
CA GLU A 45 9.51 -26.79 -3.72
C GLU A 45 9.21 -26.53 -2.24
N ASN A 46 10.17 -25.96 -1.51
CA ASN A 46 10.02 -25.62 -0.09
C ASN A 46 9.35 -24.26 0.17
N ILE A 47 8.84 -23.59 -0.87
CA ILE A 47 8.17 -22.28 -0.76
C ILE A 47 6.66 -22.46 -0.93
N LEU A 48 5.89 -22.00 0.07
CA LEU A 48 4.48 -21.70 -0.05
C LEU A 48 4.33 -20.19 -0.19
N ALA A 49 3.88 -19.74 -1.34
CA ALA A 49 3.55 -18.36 -1.60
C ALA A 49 2.09 -18.08 -1.22
N VAL A 50 1.87 -16.96 -0.53
CA VAL A 50 0.55 -16.45 -0.18
C VAL A 50 0.48 -14.99 -0.62
N LYS A 51 -0.56 -14.63 -1.36
CA LYS A 51 -0.81 -13.25 -1.77
C LYS A 51 -2.06 -12.73 -1.09
N GLY A 52 -1.98 -11.56 -0.50
CA GLY A 52 -3.10 -10.81 0.04
C GLY A 52 -3.41 -9.61 -0.83
N ASP A 53 -4.53 -9.63 -1.52
CA ASP A 53 -5.04 -8.50 -2.31
C ASP A 53 -6.23 -7.85 -1.64
N ALA A 54 -6.53 -6.61 -2.03
CA ALA A 54 -7.73 -5.92 -1.58
C ALA A 54 -8.28 -4.97 -2.64
N ALA A 55 -9.57 -5.07 -2.91
CA ALA A 55 -10.28 -4.08 -3.70
C ALA A 55 -10.29 -2.68 -3.06
N THR A 56 -9.94 -2.59 -1.79
CA THR A 56 -9.86 -1.35 -1.00
C THR A 56 -9.11 -0.24 -1.71
N LYS A 57 -7.97 -0.57 -2.34
CA LYS A 57 -7.05 0.41 -2.95
C LYS A 57 -7.05 0.31 -4.46
N GLU A 58 -6.88 -0.88 -4.99
CA GLU A 58 -6.84 -1.13 -6.42
C GLU A 58 -8.14 -0.71 -7.13
N GLU A 59 -9.28 -0.99 -6.50
CA GLU A 59 -10.61 -0.63 -7.01
C GLU A 59 -11.18 0.63 -6.35
N MET A 60 -10.42 1.28 -5.46
CA MET A 60 -10.79 2.50 -4.74
C MET A 60 -12.13 2.40 -3.97
N VAL A 61 -12.52 1.19 -3.58
CA VAL A 61 -13.76 0.88 -2.83
C VAL A 61 -13.48 0.58 -1.36
N TRP A 62 -12.75 1.45 -0.70
CA TRP A 62 -12.26 1.28 0.67
C TRP A 62 -13.34 0.93 1.70
N GLY A 63 -14.59 1.33 1.46
CA GLY A 63 -15.73 1.04 2.34
C GLY A 63 -16.26 -0.39 2.24
N PHE A 64 -16.01 -1.11 1.15
CA PHE A 64 -16.57 -2.43 0.90
C PHE A 64 -15.88 -3.56 1.66
N ARG A 65 -14.69 -3.35 2.20
CA ARG A 65 -13.95 -4.34 3.00
C ARG A 65 -13.78 -5.68 2.30
N ILE A 66 -13.42 -5.66 1.02
CA ILE A 66 -13.22 -6.84 0.18
C ILE A 66 -11.73 -7.12 0.10
N GLY A 67 -11.34 -8.37 0.40
CA GLY A 67 -9.97 -8.85 0.25
C GLY A 67 -9.95 -10.24 -0.36
N PHE A 68 -8.79 -10.61 -0.90
CA PHE A 68 -8.57 -11.89 -1.56
C PHE A 68 -7.30 -12.52 -0.99
N VAL A 69 -7.32 -13.83 -0.79
CA VAL A 69 -6.14 -14.60 -0.43
C VAL A 69 -5.89 -15.64 -1.52
N THR A 70 -4.70 -15.60 -2.09
CA THR A 70 -4.28 -16.54 -3.14
C THR A 70 -3.10 -17.37 -2.65
N TYR A 71 -3.14 -18.67 -2.91
CA TYR A 71 -2.08 -19.61 -2.56
C TYR A 71 -1.41 -20.15 -3.82
N GLY A 72 -0.10 -20.32 -3.78
CA GLY A 72 0.68 -20.92 -4.85
C GLY A 72 1.97 -21.52 -4.36
N GLY A 73 2.60 -22.37 -5.19
CA GLY A 73 3.89 -22.96 -4.90
C GLY A 73 4.13 -24.22 -5.71
N LYS A 74 5.36 -24.44 -6.12
CA LYS A 74 5.78 -25.49 -7.06
C LYS A 74 5.42 -26.92 -6.61
N ALA A 75 5.46 -27.18 -5.31
CA ALA A 75 5.16 -28.51 -4.75
C ALA A 75 3.69 -28.68 -4.32
N PHE A 76 2.82 -27.69 -4.55
CA PHE A 76 1.43 -27.73 -4.08
C PHE A 76 0.49 -28.11 -5.21
N ASP A 77 0.03 -29.35 -5.19
CA ASP A 77 -0.98 -29.84 -6.10
C ASP A 77 -2.38 -29.26 -5.78
N LYS A 78 -3.34 -29.52 -6.66
CA LYS A 78 -4.73 -29.07 -6.47
C LYS A 78 -5.31 -29.51 -5.13
N LYS A 79 -5.00 -30.73 -4.66
CA LYS A 79 -5.52 -31.24 -3.39
C LYS A 79 -5.00 -30.46 -2.19
N ALA A 80 -3.70 -30.09 -2.21
CA ALA A 80 -3.10 -29.26 -1.18
C ALA A 80 -3.68 -27.85 -1.18
N LEU A 81 -3.86 -27.24 -2.35
CA LEU A 81 -4.46 -25.90 -2.49
C LEU A 81 -5.93 -25.88 -2.05
N ASP A 82 -6.73 -26.88 -2.43
CA ASP A 82 -8.12 -27.05 -1.96
C ASP A 82 -8.21 -27.21 -0.43
N ALA A 83 -7.20 -27.85 0.19
CA ALA A 83 -7.15 -27.96 1.65
C ALA A 83 -6.83 -26.62 2.33
N LEU A 84 -5.96 -25.81 1.75
CA LEU A 84 -5.66 -24.45 2.24
C LEU A 84 -6.90 -23.55 2.11
N GLU A 85 -7.59 -23.58 0.98
CA GLU A 85 -8.87 -22.86 0.78
C GLU A 85 -9.89 -23.22 1.86
N LYS A 86 -10.13 -24.51 2.10
CA LYS A 86 -11.07 -24.97 3.14
C LYS A 86 -10.66 -24.52 4.54
N LYS A 87 -9.36 -24.51 4.85
CA LYS A 87 -8.86 -24.00 6.13
C LYS A 87 -9.11 -22.49 6.27
N THR A 88 -8.90 -21.72 5.19
CA THR A 88 -9.16 -20.28 5.14
C THR A 88 -10.65 -20.00 5.34
N LEU A 89 -11.54 -20.73 4.66
CA LEU A 89 -12.98 -20.63 4.87
C LEU A 89 -13.37 -20.93 6.33
N GLY A 90 -12.77 -21.97 6.93
CA GLY A 90 -12.92 -22.28 8.35
C GLY A 90 -12.45 -21.15 9.27
N ALA A 91 -11.30 -20.56 8.98
CA ALA A 91 -10.79 -19.42 9.75
C ALA A 91 -11.69 -18.19 9.66
N VAL A 92 -12.17 -17.84 8.46
CA VAL A 92 -13.18 -16.78 8.24
C VAL A 92 -14.43 -17.05 9.06
N ARG A 93 -14.93 -18.29 9.02
CA ARG A 93 -16.13 -18.67 9.77
C ARG A 93 -15.95 -18.54 11.27
N CYS A 94 -14.77 -18.87 11.80
CA CYS A 94 -14.48 -18.82 13.23
C CYS A 94 -14.13 -17.42 13.75
N THR A 95 -13.75 -16.49 12.87
CA THR A 95 -13.35 -15.13 13.27
C THR A 95 -14.45 -14.09 13.02
N VAL A 96 -14.73 -13.82 11.73
CA VAL A 96 -15.69 -12.76 11.32
C VAL A 96 -17.04 -13.36 10.84
N SER A 97 -17.19 -14.67 10.92
CA SER A 97 -18.35 -15.45 10.48
C SER A 97 -18.58 -15.47 8.98
N ASN A 98 -18.51 -14.34 8.29
CA ASN A 98 -18.67 -14.22 6.84
C ASN A 98 -18.04 -12.93 6.32
N CYS A 99 -17.75 -12.90 5.02
CA CYS A 99 -17.27 -11.70 4.33
C CYS A 99 -18.45 -10.86 3.84
N ASP A 100 -18.18 -9.57 3.53
CA ASP A 100 -19.19 -8.68 2.97
C ASP A 100 -19.65 -9.14 1.58
N ARG A 101 -20.86 -9.70 1.50
CA ARG A 101 -21.46 -10.19 0.26
C ARG A 101 -22.02 -9.06 -0.62
N PRO A 102 -22.71 -8.04 -0.07
CA PRO A 102 -23.21 -6.92 -0.85
C PRO A 102 -22.10 -6.18 -1.61
N GLY A 103 -21.01 -5.83 -0.94
CA GLY A 103 -19.87 -5.15 -1.56
C GLY A 103 -19.24 -5.97 -2.69
N GLN A 104 -19.05 -7.29 -2.49
CA GLN A 104 -18.56 -8.18 -3.56
C GLN A 104 -19.51 -8.20 -4.77
N SER A 105 -20.81 -8.22 -4.54
CA SER A 105 -21.82 -8.23 -5.61
C SER A 105 -21.82 -6.90 -6.37
N LEU A 106 -21.69 -5.77 -5.69
CA LEU A 106 -21.62 -4.44 -6.31
C LEU A 106 -20.36 -4.29 -7.15
N LEU A 107 -19.20 -4.70 -6.63
CA LEU A 107 -17.95 -4.68 -7.37
C LEU A 107 -18.02 -5.55 -8.62
N LEU A 108 -18.51 -6.78 -8.47
CA LEU A 108 -18.68 -7.68 -9.62
C LEU A 108 -19.66 -7.13 -10.66
N HIS A 109 -20.71 -6.41 -10.23
CA HIS A 109 -21.64 -5.75 -11.14
C HIS A 109 -20.95 -4.62 -11.90
N ALA A 110 -20.18 -3.77 -11.22
CA ALA A 110 -19.41 -2.71 -11.86
C ALA A 110 -18.40 -3.26 -12.89
N MET A 111 -17.63 -4.31 -12.53
CA MET A 111 -16.69 -4.96 -13.45
C MET A 111 -17.36 -5.51 -14.72
N ARG A 112 -18.63 -5.95 -14.63
CA ARG A 112 -19.40 -6.44 -15.79
C ARG A 112 -19.89 -5.34 -16.72
N ASP A 113 -19.91 -4.09 -16.28
CA ASP A 113 -20.24 -2.94 -17.13
C ASP A 113 -19.12 -2.59 -18.12
N GLY A 114 -17.96 -3.23 -17.99
CA GLY A 114 -16.86 -3.16 -18.94
C GLY A 114 -16.33 -1.74 -19.14
N LYS A 115 -16.81 -1.06 -20.18
CA LYS A 115 -16.26 0.25 -20.57
C LYS A 115 -16.38 1.32 -19.49
N HIS A 116 -17.52 1.46 -18.84
CA HIS A 116 -17.69 2.48 -17.79
C HIS A 116 -16.77 2.21 -16.60
N TYR A 117 -16.62 0.94 -16.22
CA TYR A 117 -15.69 0.54 -15.16
C TYR A 117 -14.24 0.92 -15.49
N GLU A 118 -13.78 0.65 -16.70
CA GLU A 118 -12.42 0.98 -17.13
C GLU A 118 -12.19 2.49 -17.23
N ASP A 119 -13.18 3.24 -17.74
CA ASP A 119 -13.12 4.70 -17.84
C ASP A 119 -13.05 5.34 -16.45
N ASP A 120 -13.85 4.88 -15.48
CA ASP A 120 -13.84 5.35 -14.09
C ASP A 120 -12.53 5.01 -13.39
N LYS A 121 -12.05 3.77 -13.56
CA LYS A 121 -10.76 3.33 -12.99
C LYS A 121 -9.60 4.17 -13.53
N LYS A 122 -9.60 4.44 -14.83
CA LYS A 122 -8.60 5.31 -15.46
C LYS A 122 -8.67 6.74 -14.91
N TYR A 123 -9.84 7.33 -14.81
CA TYR A 123 -10.02 8.67 -14.25
C TYR A 123 -9.48 8.78 -12.82
N LEU A 124 -9.78 7.80 -11.99
CA LEU A 124 -9.29 7.76 -10.61
C LEU A 124 -7.77 7.57 -10.54
N PHE A 125 -7.21 6.70 -11.39
CA PHE A 125 -5.76 6.52 -11.49
C PHE A 125 -5.07 7.83 -11.93
N ASP A 126 -5.56 8.47 -12.99
CA ASP A 126 -5.00 9.73 -13.51
C ASP A 126 -5.03 10.82 -12.43
N THR A 127 -6.12 10.90 -11.65
CA THR A 127 -6.26 11.83 -10.52
C THR A 127 -5.20 11.56 -9.43
N MET A 128 -4.96 10.29 -9.09
CA MET A 128 -3.95 9.93 -8.10
C MET A 128 -2.53 10.17 -8.62
N ASN A 129 -2.27 9.88 -9.88
CA ASN A 129 -0.97 10.12 -10.52
C ASN A 129 -0.64 11.62 -10.59
N GLU A 130 -1.63 12.48 -10.86
CA GLU A 130 -1.46 13.94 -10.83
C GLU A 130 -1.08 14.41 -9.41
N ARG A 131 -1.80 13.96 -8.38
CA ARG A 131 -1.49 14.26 -6.97
C ARG A 131 -0.11 13.76 -6.55
N TYR A 132 0.24 12.53 -6.94
CA TYR A 132 1.57 11.97 -6.73
C TYR A 132 2.65 12.84 -7.34
N THR A 133 2.48 13.24 -8.60
CA THR A 133 3.47 14.05 -9.34
C THR A 133 3.72 15.40 -8.67
N ILE A 134 2.67 16.05 -8.20
CA ILE A 134 2.78 17.31 -7.46
C ILE A 134 3.50 17.08 -6.14
N MET A 135 3.07 16.07 -5.37
CA MET A 135 3.69 15.71 -4.08
C MET A 135 5.18 15.43 -4.25
N LYS A 136 5.57 14.65 -5.27
CA LYS A 136 6.97 14.30 -5.54
C LYS A 136 7.82 15.56 -5.78
N LYS A 137 7.36 16.44 -6.67
CA LYS A 137 8.03 17.71 -6.98
C LYS A 137 8.11 18.63 -5.76
N ALA A 138 7.04 18.70 -4.96
CA ALA A 138 7.04 19.50 -3.74
C ALA A 138 8.10 19.02 -2.75
N VAL A 139 8.17 17.72 -2.52
CA VAL A 139 9.16 17.11 -1.62
C VAL A 139 10.60 17.30 -2.14
N GLU A 140 10.83 17.17 -3.44
CA GLU A 140 12.14 17.35 -4.07
C GLU A 140 12.74 18.75 -3.83
N ARG A 141 11.90 19.79 -3.73
CA ARG A 141 12.35 21.14 -3.39
C ARG A 141 13.01 21.25 -2.00
N HIS A 142 12.68 20.33 -1.12
CA HIS A 142 13.20 20.27 0.26
C HIS A 142 14.23 19.15 0.48
N SER A 143 14.84 18.62 -0.59
CA SER A 143 15.80 17.50 -0.53
C SER A 143 16.98 17.73 0.41
N GLU A 144 17.39 18.99 0.58
CA GLU A 144 18.51 19.39 1.45
C GLU A 144 18.10 19.60 2.93
N SER A 145 16.86 19.39 3.30
CA SER A 145 16.42 19.57 4.69
C SER A 145 17.19 18.66 5.65
N ALA A 146 17.69 19.23 6.73
CA ALA A 146 18.40 18.50 7.78
C ALA A 146 17.45 17.87 8.82
N VAL A 147 16.24 18.44 8.97
CA VAL A 147 15.31 18.08 10.05
C VAL A 147 14.24 17.09 9.64
N LEU A 148 13.93 17.00 8.34
CA LEU A 148 12.88 16.13 7.83
C LEU A 148 13.28 15.56 6.47
N LYS A 149 13.35 14.23 6.34
CA LYS A 149 13.75 13.55 5.11
C LYS A 149 12.64 12.68 4.57
N ALA A 150 12.27 12.87 3.32
CA ALA A 150 11.28 12.02 2.68
C ALA A 150 11.85 10.62 2.42
N TYR A 151 11.10 9.58 2.78
CA TYR A 151 11.37 8.24 2.27
C TYR A 151 11.06 8.16 0.78
N PRO A 152 11.78 7.33 0.01
CA PRO A 152 11.44 7.06 -1.38
C PRO A 152 10.01 6.54 -1.51
N PHE A 153 9.26 7.06 -2.48
CA PHE A 153 7.90 6.60 -2.80
C PHE A 153 7.65 6.71 -4.30
N ASN A 154 6.91 5.76 -4.87
CA ASN A 154 6.61 5.68 -6.30
C ASN A 154 5.22 5.08 -6.59
N SER A 155 4.44 4.80 -5.54
CA SER A 155 3.16 4.09 -5.65
C SER A 155 2.23 4.38 -4.48
N GLY A 156 1.00 3.90 -4.57
CA GLY A 156 0.02 3.94 -3.48
C GLY A 156 -0.58 5.33 -3.21
N TYR A 157 -0.96 5.57 -1.97
CA TYR A 157 -1.73 6.75 -1.53
C TYR A 157 -0.99 7.67 -0.58
N PHE A 158 0.15 7.22 -0.07
CA PHE A 158 0.86 7.86 1.04
C PHE A 158 2.31 8.11 0.69
N MET A 159 2.85 9.13 1.33
CA MET A 159 4.29 9.29 1.46
C MET A 159 4.62 9.47 2.95
N ALA A 160 5.87 9.29 3.32
CA ALA A 160 6.31 9.37 4.69
C ALA A 160 7.65 10.09 4.82
N PHE A 161 7.86 10.70 5.98
CA PHE A 161 9.10 11.38 6.33
C PHE A 161 9.78 10.70 7.52
N ASP A 162 11.09 10.56 7.46
CA ASP A 162 11.95 10.34 8.60
C ASP A 162 12.16 11.68 9.34
N THR A 163 11.89 11.70 10.63
CA THR A 163 12.07 12.89 11.47
C THR A 163 13.51 13.05 12.00
N THR A 164 14.45 12.32 11.42
CA THR A 164 15.91 12.41 11.72
C THR A 164 16.28 12.34 13.20
N GLY A 165 15.52 11.54 13.96
CA GLY A 165 15.72 11.34 15.39
C GLY A 165 14.83 12.18 16.30
N HIS A 166 14.06 13.11 15.74
CA HIS A 166 13.07 13.90 16.48
C HIS A 166 11.75 13.16 16.64
N SER A 167 10.84 13.68 17.46
CA SER A 167 9.54 13.08 17.74
C SER A 167 8.52 13.37 16.64
N ALA A 168 8.14 12.36 15.86
CA ALA A 168 7.07 12.49 14.87
C ALA A 168 5.72 12.86 15.52
N GLU A 169 5.50 12.53 16.79
CA GLU A 169 4.28 12.90 17.51
C GLU A 169 4.24 14.39 17.84
N GLU A 170 5.37 14.98 18.25
CA GLU A 170 5.44 16.43 18.48
C GLU A 170 5.16 17.21 17.19
N LEU A 171 5.76 16.79 16.07
CA LEU A 171 5.47 17.41 14.77
C LEU A 171 4.01 17.25 14.37
N ARG A 172 3.45 16.05 14.54
CA ARG A 172 2.03 15.81 14.24
C ARG A 172 1.10 16.73 15.03
N LEU A 173 1.37 16.91 16.33
CA LEU A 173 0.58 17.79 17.19
C LEU A 173 0.77 19.26 16.80
N HIS A 174 1.98 19.70 16.57
CA HIS A 174 2.28 21.07 16.12
C HIS A 174 1.57 21.42 14.80
N LEU A 175 1.62 20.50 13.82
CA LEU A 175 0.92 20.67 12.54
C LEU A 175 -0.60 20.73 12.70
N LEU A 176 -1.15 19.91 13.59
CA LEU A 176 -2.58 19.90 13.87
C LEU A 176 -3.04 21.18 14.56
N GLU A 177 -2.34 21.60 15.61
CA GLU A 177 -2.73 22.75 16.44
C GLU A 177 -2.52 24.08 15.76
N LYS A 178 -1.39 24.25 15.06
CA LYS A 178 -1.04 25.53 14.44
C LYS A 178 -1.55 25.69 13.04
N TYR A 179 -1.59 24.62 12.25
CA TYR A 179 -1.88 24.65 10.82
C TYR A 179 -3.14 23.88 10.42
N SER A 180 -3.81 23.21 11.36
CA SER A 180 -4.96 22.34 11.10
C SER A 180 -4.65 21.21 10.10
N ILE A 181 -3.40 20.74 10.05
CA ILE A 181 -2.94 19.65 9.19
C ILE A 181 -2.99 18.34 9.97
N GLY A 182 -3.81 17.39 9.47
CA GLY A 182 -3.86 16.03 9.96
C GLY A 182 -2.78 15.15 9.32
N ALA A 183 -1.91 14.56 10.14
CA ALA A 183 -0.89 13.61 9.74
C ALA A 183 -0.91 12.38 10.66
N ILE A 184 -0.16 11.34 10.32
CA ILE A 184 -0.07 10.12 11.13
C ILE A 184 1.36 9.92 11.60
N ASN A 185 1.52 9.78 12.93
CA ASN A 185 2.76 9.32 13.52
C ASN A 185 2.86 7.79 13.43
N ILE A 186 3.98 7.27 12.94
CA ILE A 186 4.30 5.85 12.91
C ILE A 186 5.52 5.61 13.79
N MET A 187 5.34 4.82 14.86
CA MET A 187 6.41 4.41 15.78
C MET A 187 7.28 5.55 16.34
N GLY A 188 6.75 6.76 16.44
CA GLY A 188 7.43 7.91 17.03
C GLY A 188 8.50 8.58 16.15
N ARG A 189 8.83 8.02 14.98
CA ARG A 189 9.95 8.46 14.13
C ARG A 189 9.57 8.80 12.71
N THR A 190 8.36 8.46 12.30
CA THR A 190 7.92 8.63 10.91
C THR A 190 6.61 9.40 10.89
N LEU A 191 6.58 10.50 10.15
CA LEU A 191 5.37 11.24 9.85
C LEU A 191 4.85 10.82 8.48
N ARG A 192 3.60 10.35 8.39
CA ARG A 192 2.96 9.94 7.14
C ARG A 192 1.89 10.92 6.71
N LEU A 193 1.90 11.27 5.43
CA LEU A 193 0.89 12.08 4.76
C LEU A 193 0.11 11.24 3.75
N ALA A 194 -1.19 11.54 3.62
CA ALA A 194 -2.08 10.93 2.65
C ALA A 194 -2.35 11.90 1.50
N PHE A 195 -1.51 11.91 0.45
CA PHE A 195 -1.72 12.79 -0.71
C PHE A 195 -3.00 12.46 -1.49
N CYS A 196 -3.52 11.25 -1.34
CA CYS A 196 -4.79 10.85 -1.96
C CYS A 196 -6.00 11.65 -1.45
N SER A 197 -5.94 12.21 -0.25
CA SER A 197 -7.04 12.94 0.38
C SER A 197 -6.89 14.47 0.34
N VAL A 198 -5.89 14.96 -0.38
CA VAL A 198 -5.60 16.40 -0.50
C VAL A 198 -5.94 16.89 -1.91
N GLU A 199 -6.62 18.02 -2.00
CA GLU A 199 -6.85 18.67 -3.29
C GLU A 199 -5.52 19.05 -3.94
N LYS A 200 -5.42 18.86 -5.27
CA LYS A 200 -4.14 18.99 -5.98
C LYS A 200 -3.50 20.38 -5.84
N ASP A 201 -4.30 21.42 -5.81
CA ASP A 201 -3.88 22.83 -5.64
C ASP A 201 -3.37 23.16 -4.23
N LYS A 202 -3.57 22.27 -3.25
CA LYS A 202 -3.13 22.44 -1.86
C LYS A 202 -1.90 21.61 -1.51
N ILE A 203 -1.46 20.72 -2.38
CA ILE A 203 -0.36 19.78 -2.07
C ILE A 203 0.97 20.51 -1.88
N ASP A 204 1.26 21.50 -2.70
CA ASP A 204 2.49 22.28 -2.59
C ASP A 204 2.56 23.02 -1.25
N ASP A 205 1.49 23.75 -0.89
CA ASP A 205 1.41 24.47 0.39
C ASP A 205 1.43 23.51 1.61
N LEU A 206 0.80 22.34 1.49
CA LEU A 206 0.86 21.30 2.51
C LEU A 206 2.30 20.88 2.78
N VAL A 207 3.08 20.56 1.75
CA VAL A 207 4.46 20.10 1.90
C VAL A 207 5.33 21.21 2.48
N ASP A 208 5.26 22.43 1.94
CA ASP A 208 6.02 23.58 2.43
C ASP A 208 5.70 23.88 3.90
N THR A 209 4.42 23.73 4.31
CA THR A 209 4.00 23.93 5.70
C THR A 209 4.49 22.82 6.62
N VAL A 210 4.57 21.57 6.16
CA VAL A 210 5.11 20.46 6.96
C VAL A 210 6.59 20.65 7.24
N TYR A 211 7.38 21.05 6.24
CA TYR A 211 8.80 21.36 6.44
C TYR A 211 9.01 22.57 7.36
N ARG A 212 8.26 23.64 7.15
CA ARG A 212 8.28 24.83 8.03
C ARG A 212 7.93 24.49 9.47
N GLY A 213 6.91 23.65 9.71
CA GLY A 213 6.53 23.22 11.04
C GLY A 213 7.61 22.37 11.73
N ALA A 214 8.34 21.56 10.97
CA ALA A 214 9.49 20.83 11.48
C ALA A 214 10.66 21.75 11.85
N GLU A 215 10.96 22.75 11.02
CA GLU A 215 11.99 23.75 11.28
C GLU A 215 11.69 24.61 12.51
N GLU A 216 10.43 24.99 12.70
CA GLU A 216 9.98 25.75 13.87
C GLU A 216 10.15 25.01 15.19
N LEU A 217 10.05 23.68 15.15
CA LEU A 217 10.18 22.85 16.36
C LEU A 217 11.62 22.50 16.68
N TRP A 218 12.46 22.33 15.66
CA TRP A 218 13.76 21.66 15.83
C TRP A 218 14.97 22.48 15.40
N ASN A 219 14.80 23.70 14.91
CA ASN A 219 15.82 24.71 14.68
C ASN A 219 15.62 25.90 15.65
#